data_de1cf2660555f0e523e1a828c400feb6
#
_entry.id   de1cf2660555f0e523e1a828c400feb6
#
_cell.length_a   1.000
_cell.length_b   1.000
_cell.length_c   1.000
_cell.angle_alpha   90.00
_cell.angle_beta   90.00
_cell.angle_gamma   90.00
#
_symmetry.space_group_name_H-M   'P 1'
#
loop_
_entity.id
_entity.type
_entity.pdbx_description
1 polymer ?
#
loop_
_entity_poly.entity_id
_entity_poly.type
_entity_poly.pdbx_seq_one_letter_code
_entity_poly.pdbx_strand_id
1 'polypeptide(L)'
;MSEITREQVEAMVRSKFFVADSQMNMYSQEFRILDSDCTDRFADLARILEGGKYVCRLLERDGDRYIVIQKFTPSKPGRILGSSITPRVLFAVVCAFVMIDGYYRTVQTNQITYIGDPIQMAIIYTIALLGILGIHEMGHLVAAKIHRLKTTWPFFIPGLPIIGIPTLGAFIQSSGLTINRKILFDVAVAGPLAGAVVAVIVVVIGAWTAPVIDEETAEILGSQGILSEFQFGESILMYGSLELFGKSSSGVVILTPILWASWIGFLITFLNLLPAWQLDGGHMARTILGRSAHQYATYASIVVLVLLNYWIMAMLILVLSWRNLAATPLDDVSPLPSNRKMVYLGVVGLAIVCAPIPAGILP
;
A
#
# COMPACT_ATOMS: atom_id res chain seq x y z
N MET A 1 -13.73 21.44 -25.45
CA MET A 1 -12.56 22.26 -25.10
C MET A 1 -11.72 22.36 -26.37
N SER A 2 -11.40 23.58 -26.82
CA SER A 2 -10.51 23.84 -27.96
C SER A 2 -9.12 23.24 -27.68
N GLU A 3 -8.51 22.66 -28.70
CA GLU A 3 -7.16 22.09 -28.59
C GLU A 3 -6.17 23.25 -28.30
N ILE A 4 -5.42 23.14 -27.21
CA ILE A 4 -4.42 24.15 -26.84
C ILE A 4 -3.31 24.15 -27.92
N THR A 5 -3.02 25.31 -28.48
CA THR A 5 -1.96 25.43 -29.50
C THR A 5 -0.57 25.47 -28.85
N ARG A 6 0.48 25.18 -29.65
CA ARG A 6 1.86 25.22 -29.15
C ARG A 6 2.27 26.63 -28.65
N GLU A 7 1.79 27.67 -29.32
CA GLU A 7 2.02 29.08 -28.94
C GLU A 7 1.34 29.39 -27.58
N GLN A 8 0.15 28.89 -27.36
CA GLN A 8 -0.54 29.03 -26.07
C GLN A 8 0.21 28.31 -24.96
N VAL A 9 0.78 27.11 -25.22
CA VAL A 9 1.62 26.39 -24.26
C VAL A 9 2.84 27.23 -23.88
N GLU A 10 3.56 27.81 -24.86
CA GLU A 10 4.70 28.69 -24.61
C GLU A 10 4.29 29.90 -23.79
N ALA A 11 3.21 30.59 -24.17
CA ALA A 11 2.68 31.72 -23.41
C ALA A 11 2.36 31.38 -21.95
N MET A 12 1.77 30.18 -21.69
CA MET A 12 1.50 29.71 -20.34
C MET A 12 2.78 29.48 -19.54
N VAL A 13 3.81 28.89 -20.13
CA VAL A 13 5.11 28.70 -19.46
C VAL A 13 5.73 30.03 -19.11
N ARG A 14 5.83 30.94 -20.08
CA ARG A 14 6.45 32.29 -19.90
C ARG A 14 5.68 33.17 -18.92
N SER A 15 4.35 32.95 -18.76
CA SER A 15 3.57 33.68 -17.76
C SER A 15 3.84 33.23 -16.31
N LYS A 16 4.40 32.03 -16.12
CA LYS A 16 4.65 31.43 -14.79
C LYS A 16 6.13 31.33 -14.43
N PHE A 17 7.03 31.28 -15.41
CA PHE A 17 8.45 31.03 -15.22
C PHE A 17 9.33 32.01 -16.01
N PHE A 18 10.50 32.30 -15.47
CA PHE A 18 11.55 33.04 -16.18
C PHE A 18 12.29 32.11 -17.15
N VAL A 19 11.88 32.16 -18.42
CA VAL A 19 12.45 31.29 -19.47
C VAL A 19 13.69 31.95 -20.05
N ALA A 20 14.85 31.32 -19.87
CA ALA A 20 16.13 31.78 -20.42
C ALA A 20 16.30 31.35 -21.88
N ASP A 21 15.87 30.16 -22.24
CA ASP A 21 15.97 29.57 -23.56
C ASP A 21 14.81 28.64 -23.84
N SER A 22 14.43 28.48 -25.10
CA SER A 22 13.39 27.56 -25.51
C SER A 22 13.79 26.79 -26.76
N GLN A 23 13.73 25.50 -26.73
CA GLN A 23 13.98 24.60 -27.85
C GLN A 23 12.71 23.87 -28.23
N MET A 24 12.42 23.86 -29.50
CA MET A 24 11.23 23.25 -30.05
C MET A 24 11.61 22.11 -30.97
N ASN A 25 11.21 20.89 -30.61
CA ASN A 25 11.35 19.67 -31.39
C ASN A 25 10.00 19.22 -31.96
N MET A 26 10.02 18.26 -32.88
CA MET A 26 8.82 17.75 -33.53
C MET A 26 7.78 17.19 -32.51
N TYR A 27 8.24 16.66 -31.39
CA TYR A 27 7.42 15.94 -30.37
C TYR A 27 7.39 16.63 -29.01
N SER A 28 8.31 17.58 -28.72
CA SER A 28 8.45 18.21 -27.40
C SER A 28 8.80 19.68 -27.51
N GLN A 29 8.42 20.43 -26.48
CA GLN A 29 8.89 21.79 -26.22
C GLN A 29 9.68 21.73 -24.91
N GLU A 30 10.93 22.25 -24.96
CA GLU A 30 11.81 22.31 -23.79
C GLU A 30 12.09 23.77 -23.46
N PHE A 31 11.88 24.15 -22.20
CA PHE A 31 12.08 25.49 -21.69
C PHE A 31 13.11 25.43 -20.57
N ARG A 32 14.27 26.09 -20.76
CA ARG A 32 15.22 26.30 -19.67
C ARG A 32 14.73 27.45 -18.80
N ILE A 33 14.56 27.17 -17.50
CA ILE A 33 14.04 28.16 -16.54
C ILE A 33 15.11 28.53 -15.51
N LEU A 34 15.06 29.78 -15.05
CA LEU A 34 15.99 30.34 -14.08
C LEU A 34 15.46 30.27 -12.63
N ASP A 35 14.22 29.87 -12.48
CA ASP A 35 13.55 29.84 -11.19
C ASP A 35 14.11 28.72 -10.27
N SER A 36 14.45 29.10 -9.03
CA SER A 36 14.96 28.18 -8.01
C SER A 36 13.84 27.43 -7.27
N ASP A 37 12.68 28.05 -7.09
CA ASP A 37 11.48 27.41 -6.50
C ASP A 37 10.37 27.37 -7.53
N CYS A 38 10.03 26.17 -7.93
CA CYS A 38 9.07 25.89 -8.99
C CYS A 38 7.82 25.13 -8.49
N THR A 39 7.83 24.61 -7.26
CA THR A 39 6.93 23.54 -6.80
C THR A 39 5.45 23.83 -7.05
N ASP A 40 4.92 24.95 -6.54
CA ASP A 40 3.49 25.25 -6.65
C ASP A 40 3.12 25.71 -8.06
N ARG A 41 3.97 26.56 -8.68
CA ARG A 41 3.76 27.06 -10.05
C ARG A 41 3.81 25.94 -11.08
N PHE A 42 4.71 24.96 -10.89
CA PHE A 42 4.78 23.79 -11.74
C PHE A 42 3.55 22.90 -11.58
N ALA A 43 3.07 22.71 -10.35
CA ALA A 43 1.86 21.94 -10.10
C ALA A 43 0.63 22.56 -10.78
N ASP A 44 0.50 23.87 -10.76
CA ASP A 44 -0.59 24.57 -11.45
C ASP A 44 -0.46 24.47 -12.98
N LEU A 45 0.75 24.62 -13.52
CA LEU A 45 1.00 24.44 -14.96
C LEU A 45 0.65 23.02 -15.40
N ALA A 46 1.08 22.00 -14.63
CA ALA A 46 0.83 20.61 -14.95
C ALA A 46 -0.66 20.28 -15.01
N ARG A 47 -1.47 20.81 -14.07
CA ARG A 47 -2.93 20.63 -14.06
C ARG A 47 -3.62 21.27 -15.26
N ILE A 48 -3.19 22.48 -15.66
CA ILE A 48 -3.75 23.17 -16.82
C ILE A 48 -3.44 22.40 -18.09
N LEU A 49 -2.20 21.95 -18.25
CA LEU A 49 -1.72 21.23 -19.43
C LEU A 49 -2.34 19.83 -19.55
N GLU A 50 -2.58 19.13 -18.42
CA GLU A 50 -3.28 17.84 -18.41
C GLU A 50 -4.69 17.97 -19.03
N GLY A 51 -5.39 19.07 -18.73
CA GLY A 51 -6.70 19.37 -19.33
C GLY A 51 -6.64 19.54 -20.85
N GLY A 52 -5.51 19.99 -21.38
CA GLY A 52 -5.22 20.15 -22.80
C GLY A 52 -4.57 18.94 -23.48
N LYS A 53 -4.46 17.80 -22.79
CA LYS A 53 -3.76 16.59 -23.26
C LYS A 53 -2.25 16.79 -23.49
N TYR A 54 -1.64 17.62 -22.67
CA TYR A 54 -0.19 17.79 -22.60
C TYR A 54 0.33 17.30 -21.25
N VAL A 55 1.53 16.74 -21.25
CA VAL A 55 2.29 16.37 -20.06
C VAL A 55 3.49 17.27 -19.98
N CYS A 56 3.73 17.89 -18.83
CA CYS A 56 4.96 18.59 -18.56
C CYS A 56 5.79 17.81 -17.51
N ARG A 57 7.10 17.85 -17.65
CA ARG A 57 8.06 17.27 -16.70
C ARG A 57 9.08 18.32 -16.33
N LEU A 58 9.41 18.41 -15.05
CA LEU A 58 10.53 19.20 -14.55
C LEU A 58 11.75 18.28 -14.45
N LEU A 59 12.80 18.64 -15.16
CA LEU A 59 14.06 17.90 -15.22
C LEU A 59 15.20 18.81 -14.80
N GLU A 60 16.26 18.25 -14.24
CA GLU A 60 17.51 18.93 -13.97
C GLU A 60 18.62 18.26 -14.80
N ARG A 61 19.37 19.05 -15.56
CA ARG A 61 20.49 18.59 -16.38
C ARG A 61 21.63 19.60 -16.22
N ASP A 62 22.79 19.15 -15.80
CA ASP A 62 24.00 19.95 -15.61
C ASP A 62 23.80 21.19 -14.71
N GLY A 63 22.90 21.09 -13.73
CA GLY A 63 22.56 22.17 -12.80
C GLY A 63 21.48 23.14 -13.30
N ASP A 64 21.09 23.06 -14.56
CA ASP A 64 20.00 23.84 -15.16
C ASP A 64 18.67 23.09 -15.09
N ARG A 65 17.56 23.82 -14.93
CA ARG A 65 16.21 23.26 -14.85
C ARG A 65 15.48 23.44 -16.17
N TYR A 66 14.82 22.37 -16.59
CA TYR A 66 14.08 22.30 -17.85
C TYR A 66 12.65 21.87 -17.62
N ILE A 67 11.70 22.62 -18.17
CA ILE A 67 10.30 22.16 -18.30
C ILE A 67 10.17 21.57 -19.70
N VAL A 68 9.94 20.24 -19.75
CA VAL A 68 9.74 19.51 -21.00
C VAL A 68 8.26 19.20 -21.15
N ILE A 69 7.65 19.68 -22.23
CA ILE A 69 6.22 19.52 -22.51
C ILE A 69 6.05 18.66 -23.76
N GLN A 70 5.21 17.62 -23.62
CA GLN A 70 4.91 16.68 -24.70
C GLN A 70 3.39 16.48 -24.82
N LYS A 71 2.93 16.26 -26.05
CA LYS A 71 1.51 15.87 -26.25
C LYS A 71 1.30 14.48 -25.67
N PHE A 72 0.29 14.35 -24.84
CA PHE A 72 -0.06 13.09 -24.16
C PHE A 72 -1.31 12.51 -24.78
N THR A 73 -1.18 11.28 -25.28
CA THR A 73 -2.34 10.49 -25.70
C THR A 73 -2.57 9.43 -24.63
N PRO A 74 -3.61 9.59 -23.78
CA PRO A 74 -3.89 8.57 -22.76
C PRO A 74 -4.17 7.25 -23.45
N SER A 75 -3.45 6.21 -23.06
CA SER A 75 -3.77 4.85 -23.48
C SER A 75 -5.14 4.48 -22.90
N LYS A 76 -6.02 3.95 -23.74
CA LYS A 76 -7.33 3.46 -23.26
C LYS A 76 -7.06 2.33 -22.27
N PRO A 77 -7.66 2.36 -21.07
CA PRO A 77 -7.55 1.25 -20.14
C PRO A 77 -8.07 -0.03 -20.82
N GLY A 78 -7.45 -1.15 -20.55
CA GLY A 78 -7.88 -2.44 -21.06
C GLY A 78 -9.36 -2.70 -20.72
N ARG A 79 -10.04 -3.50 -21.52
CA ARG A 79 -11.49 -3.74 -21.42
C ARG A 79 -11.96 -4.16 -20.02
N ILE A 80 -11.12 -4.88 -19.28
CA ILE A 80 -11.40 -5.36 -17.91
C ILE A 80 -11.22 -4.22 -16.89
N LEU A 81 -10.08 -3.52 -16.92
CA LEU A 81 -9.76 -2.44 -15.99
C LEU A 81 -10.56 -1.16 -16.26
N GLY A 82 -11.10 -0.98 -17.46
CA GLY A 82 -11.96 0.15 -17.83
C GLY A 82 -13.45 -0.05 -17.49
N SER A 83 -13.85 -1.25 -17.06
CA SER A 83 -15.23 -1.54 -16.70
C SER A 83 -15.56 -1.08 -15.29
N SER A 84 -16.67 -0.38 -15.10
CA SER A 84 -17.18 0.01 -13.78
C SER A 84 -17.78 -1.18 -12.99
N ILE A 85 -18.02 -2.30 -13.64
CA ILE A 85 -18.61 -3.50 -13.02
C ILE A 85 -17.53 -4.37 -12.40
N THR A 86 -16.35 -4.47 -13.03
CA THR A 86 -15.25 -5.33 -12.58
C THR A 86 -14.87 -5.12 -11.09
N PRO A 87 -14.67 -3.89 -10.58
CA PRO A 87 -14.33 -3.71 -9.16
C PRO A 87 -15.41 -4.23 -8.22
N ARG A 88 -16.69 -4.07 -8.58
CA ARG A 88 -17.83 -4.51 -7.76
C ARG A 88 -17.94 -6.03 -7.72
N VAL A 89 -17.74 -6.69 -8.87
CA VAL A 89 -17.72 -8.16 -8.93
C VAL A 89 -16.56 -8.74 -8.13
N LEU A 90 -15.36 -8.18 -8.28
CA LEU A 90 -14.20 -8.61 -7.52
C LEU A 90 -14.41 -8.41 -6.01
N PHE A 91 -14.99 -7.29 -5.60
CA PHE A 91 -15.33 -7.06 -4.20
C PHE A 91 -16.32 -8.10 -3.66
N ALA A 92 -17.39 -8.40 -4.41
CA ALA A 92 -18.36 -9.43 -4.01
C ALA A 92 -17.71 -10.82 -3.90
N VAL A 93 -16.80 -11.17 -4.82
CA VAL A 93 -16.03 -12.42 -4.76
C VAL A 93 -15.15 -12.47 -3.52
N VAL A 94 -14.44 -11.38 -3.21
CA VAL A 94 -13.61 -11.30 -2.01
C VAL A 94 -14.45 -11.40 -0.74
N CYS A 95 -15.61 -10.72 -0.67
CA CYS A 95 -16.53 -10.88 0.45
C CYS A 95 -16.94 -12.34 0.65
N ALA A 96 -17.29 -13.04 -0.43
CA ALA A 96 -17.66 -14.47 -0.35
C ALA A 96 -16.48 -15.33 0.13
N PHE A 97 -15.27 -15.09 -0.37
CA PHE A 97 -14.08 -15.84 0.02
C PHE A 97 -13.72 -15.62 1.49
N VAL A 98 -13.80 -14.39 1.98
CA VAL A 98 -13.55 -14.05 3.38
C VAL A 98 -14.62 -14.68 4.28
N MET A 99 -15.91 -14.64 3.88
CA MET A 99 -17.00 -15.31 4.62
C MET A 99 -16.76 -16.82 4.73
N ILE A 100 -16.39 -17.46 3.63
CA ILE A 100 -16.11 -18.91 3.61
C ILE A 100 -14.91 -19.23 4.52
N ASP A 101 -13.82 -18.48 4.43
CA ASP A 101 -12.64 -18.66 5.27
C ASP A 101 -12.99 -18.49 6.76
N GLY A 102 -13.73 -17.43 7.12
CA GLY A 102 -14.15 -17.18 8.49
C GLY A 102 -15.08 -18.25 9.04
N TYR A 103 -15.98 -18.78 8.23
CA TYR A 103 -16.84 -19.89 8.61
C TYR A 103 -16.04 -21.16 8.97
N TYR A 104 -15.15 -21.58 8.07
CA TYR A 104 -14.35 -22.78 8.31
C TYR A 104 -13.38 -22.62 9.49
N ARG A 105 -12.76 -21.45 9.66
CA ARG A 105 -11.93 -21.15 10.82
C ARG A 105 -12.72 -21.27 12.12
N THR A 106 -13.94 -20.75 12.16
CA THR A 106 -14.79 -20.83 13.35
C THR A 106 -15.17 -22.28 13.64
N VAL A 107 -15.54 -23.05 12.61
CA VAL A 107 -15.87 -24.49 12.78
C VAL A 107 -14.68 -25.26 13.35
N GLN A 108 -13.46 -25.00 12.84
CA GLN A 108 -12.23 -25.62 13.35
C GLN A 108 -11.93 -25.20 14.79
N THR A 109 -12.01 -23.89 15.09
CA THR A 109 -11.77 -23.38 16.46
C THR A 109 -12.79 -23.95 17.46
N ASN A 110 -14.04 -24.09 17.05
CA ASN A 110 -15.10 -24.70 17.91
C ASN A 110 -14.88 -26.17 18.22
N GLN A 111 -14.00 -26.89 17.53
CA GLN A 111 -13.58 -28.24 17.93
C GLN A 111 -12.65 -28.22 19.15
N ILE A 112 -11.95 -27.09 19.37
CA ILE A 112 -11.03 -26.92 20.50
C ILE A 112 -11.77 -26.23 21.65
N THR A 113 -12.38 -25.08 21.35
CA THR A 113 -13.13 -24.27 22.31
C THR A 113 -14.24 -23.52 21.60
N TYR A 114 -15.41 -23.45 22.20
CA TYR A 114 -16.56 -22.76 21.60
C TYR A 114 -16.37 -21.24 21.63
N ILE A 115 -16.27 -20.61 20.45
CA ILE A 115 -16.11 -19.15 20.30
C ILE A 115 -17.36 -18.45 19.78
N GLY A 116 -18.38 -19.20 19.35
CA GLY A 116 -19.65 -18.65 18.86
C GLY A 116 -20.21 -19.37 17.65
N ASP A 117 -21.33 -18.88 17.15
CA ASP A 117 -21.96 -19.38 15.94
C ASP A 117 -21.07 -19.14 14.71
N PRO A 118 -20.82 -20.15 13.85
CA PRO A 118 -19.93 -20.01 12.70
C PRO A 118 -20.32 -18.94 11.71
N ILE A 119 -21.62 -18.70 11.49
CA ILE A 119 -22.07 -17.67 10.56
C ILE A 119 -21.85 -16.27 11.14
N GLN A 120 -22.18 -16.09 12.44
CA GLN A 120 -21.97 -14.81 13.12
C GLN A 120 -20.49 -14.44 13.17
N MET A 121 -19.64 -15.39 13.53
CA MET A 121 -18.19 -15.18 13.59
C MET A 121 -17.60 -14.92 12.20
N ALA A 122 -18.08 -15.58 11.14
CA ALA A 122 -17.68 -15.30 9.77
C ALA A 122 -18.06 -13.87 9.34
N ILE A 123 -19.22 -13.37 9.74
CA ILE A 123 -19.63 -11.97 9.47
C ILE A 123 -18.69 -11.01 10.21
N ILE A 124 -18.40 -11.23 11.49
CA ILE A 124 -17.50 -10.38 12.28
C ILE A 124 -16.10 -10.40 11.68
N TYR A 125 -15.57 -11.56 11.32
CA TYR A 125 -14.30 -11.72 10.63
C TYR A 125 -14.26 -10.96 9.32
N THR A 126 -15.31 -11.05 8.51
CA THR A 126 -15.42 -10.36 7.23
C THR A 126 -15.40 -8.84 7.42
N ILE A 127 -16.17 -8.34 8.39
CA ILE A 127 -16.18 -6.90 8.73
C ILE A 127 -14.79 -6.46 9.22
N ALA A 128 -14.14 -7.24 10.06
CA ALA A 128 -12.82 -6.94 10.59
C ALA A 128 -11.78 -6.86 9.46
N LEU A 129 -11.64 -7.92 8.66
CA LEU A 129 -10.63 -7.99 7.60
C LEU A 129 -10.89 -6.97 6.49
N LEU A 130 -12.12 -6.91 5.98
CA LEU A 130 -12.47 -5.94 4.93
C LEU A 130 -12.54 -4.50 5.48
N GLY A 131 -12.78 -4.31 6.77
CA GLY A 131 -12.66 -3.02 7.44
C GLY A 131 -11.22 -2.52 7.42
N ILE A 132 -10.24 -3.35 7.78
CA ILE A 132 -8.81 -3.00 7.71
C ILE A 132 -8.43 -2.62 6.29
N LEU A 133 -8.72 -3.47 5.31
CA LEU A 133 -8.37 -3.24 3.91
C LEU A 133 -9.13 -2.07 3.29
N GLY A 134 -10.44 -1.99 3.54
CA GLY A 134 -11.29 -0.92 3.01
C GLY A 134 -10.88 0.46 3.52
N ILE A 135 -10.56 0.59 4.81
CA ILE A 135 -10.09 1.86 5.38
C ILE A 135 -8.68 2.21 4.88
N HIS A 136 -7.82 1.20 4.66
CA HIS A 136 -6.53 1.40 4.00
C HIS A 136 -6.72 2.06 2.62
N GLU A 137 -7.53 1.46 1.75
CA GLU A 137 -7.81 2.00 0.41
C GLU A 137 -8.50 3.37 0.47
N MET A 138 -9.41 3.56 1.44
CA MET A 138 -10.05 4.84 1.66
C MET A 138 -9.06 5.94 2.06
N GLY A 139 -8.01 5.61 2.81
CA GLY A 139 -6.92 6.53 3.12
C GLY A 139 -6.27 7.09 1.86
N HIS A 140 -5.92 6.22 0.91
CA HIS A 140 -5.39 6.62 -0.40
C HIS A 140 -6.37 7.49 -1.18
N LEU A 141 -7.65 7.10 -1.24
CA LEU A 141 -8.68 7.85 -1.96
C LEU A 141 -8.88 9.25 -1.39
N VAL A 142 -8.93 9.37 -0.06
CA VAL A 142 -9.10 10.67 0.61
C VAL A 142 -7.90 11.56 0.33
N ALA A 143 -6.67 11.05 0.48
CA ALA A 143 -5.46 11.80 0.18
C ALA A 143 -5.38 12.20 -1.30
N ALA A 144 -5.70 11.30 -2.21
CA ALA A 144 -5.77 11.58 -3.64
C ALA A 144 -6.80 12.67 -3.96
N LYS A 145 -7.98 12.64 -3.33
CA LYS A 145 -9.02 13.66 -3.49
C LYS A 145 -8.58 15.02 -2.97
N ILE A 146 -7.91 15.07 -1.80
CA ILE A 146 -7.34 16.31 -1.24
C ILE A 146 -6.34 16.93 -2.24
N HIS A 147 -5.51 16.10 -2.86
CA HIS A 147 -4.53 16.53 -3.87
C HIS A 147 -5.11 16.67 -5.28
N ARG A 148 -6.44 16.49 -5.45
CA ARG A 148 -7.16 16.62 -6.73
C ARG A 148 -6.66 15.64 -7.82
N LEU A 149 -6.22 14.45 -7.41
CA LEU A 149 -5.86 13.38 -8.33
C LEU A 149 -7.11 12.62 -8.78
N LYS A 150 -7.13 12.19 -10.03
CA LYS A 150 -8.18 11.31 -10.57
C LYS A 150 -7.80 9.87 -10.25
N THR A 151 -8.67 9.18 -9.51
CA THR A 151 -8.47 7.78 -9.13
C THR A 151 -9.66 6.93 -9.58
N THR A 152 -9.42 5.63 -9.76
CA THR A 152 -10.47 4.64 -9.95
C THR A 152 -11.00 4.15 -8.59
N TRP A 153 -12.10 3.41 -8.61
CA TRP A 153 -12.51 2.60 -7.47
C TRP A 153 -11.47 1.52 -7.17
N PRO A 154 -11.31 1.11 -5.89
CA PRO A 154 -10.37 0.06 -5.54
C PRO A 154 -10.77 -1.28 -6.17
N PHE A 155 -9.75 -1.98 -6.67
CA PHE A 155 -9.87 -3.33 -7.19
C PHE A 155 -9.38 -4.29 -6.11
N PHE A 156 -10.28 -5.06 -5.52
CA PHE A 156 -9.95 -6.11 -4.58
C PHE A 156 -9.45 -7.34 -5.32
N ILE A 157 -8.35 -7.92 -4.85
CA ILE A 157 -7.74 -9.10 -5.47
C ILE A 157 -8.17 -10.34 -4.67
N PRO A 158 -8.97 -11.22 -5.28
CA PRO A 158 -9.29 -12.49 -4.64
C PRO A 158 -8.02 -13.30 -4.37
N GLY A 159 -7.94 -13.87 -3.18
CA GLY A 159 -6.90 -14.80 -2.78
C GLY A 159 -7.34 -16.25 -2.96
N LEU A 160 -6.76 -17.13 -2.15
CA LEU A 160 -7.08 -18.55 -2.12
C LEU A 160 -7.49 -18.94 -0.69
N PRO A 161 -8.80 -19.02 -0.39
CA PRO A 161 -9.29 -19.38 0.95
C PRO A 161 -8.73 -20.72 1.46
N ILE A 162 -8.50 -21.67 0.53
CA ILE A 162 -7.99 -23.01 0.86
C ILE A 162 -6.61 -22.97 1.53
N ILE A 163 -5.78 -21.96 1.20
CA ILE A 163 -4.47 -21.76 1.84
C ILE A 163 -4.51 -20.73 2.98
N GLY A 164 -5.71 -20.31 3.39
CA GLY A 164 -5.92 -19.39 4.50
C GLY A 164 -5.67 -17.92 4.18
N ILE A 165 -5.53 -17.55 2.92
CA ILE A 165 -5.38 -16.16 2.46
C ILE A 165 -6.53 -15.84 1.51
N PRO A 166 -7.69 -15.39 2.03
CA PRO A 166 -8.90 -15.20 1.22
C PRO A 166 -8.83 -13.98 0.30
N THR A 167 -7.89 -13.08 0.53
CA THR A 167 -7.63 -11.91 -0.30
C THR A 167 -6.14 -11.57 -0.32
N LEU A 168 -5.67 -11.08 -1.45
CA LEU A 168 -4.29 -10.56 -1.62
C LEU A 168 -4.23 -9.03 -1.44
N GLY A 169 -5.29 -8.43 -0.89
CA GLY A 169 -5.40 -6.99 -0.72
C GLY A 169 -6.25 -6.32 -1.80
N ALA A 170 -6.05 -5.01 -1.93
CA ALA A 170 -6.69 -4.21 -2.96
C ALA A 170 -5.67 -3.24 -3.57
N PHE A 171 -5.99 -2.66 -4.70
CA PHE A 171 -5.20 -1.59 -5.29
C PHE A 171 -6.08 -0.56 -5.97
N ILE A 172 -5.63 0.69 -5.95
CA ILE A 172 -6.25 1.81 -6.64
C ILE A 172 -5.39 2.17 -7.84
N GLN A 173 -6.02 2.24 -9.02
CA GLN A 173 -5.33 2.75 -10.19
C GLN A 173 -5.46 4.27 -10.23
N SER A 174 -4.35 5.00 -10.13
CA SER A 174 -4.32 6.41 -10.44
C SER A 174 -4.48 6.59 -11.96
N SER A 175 -5.55 7.26 -12.37
CA SER A 175 -5.77 7.63 -13.77
C SER A 175 -5.19 9.00 -14.11
N GLY A 176 -4.68 9.73 -13.12
CA GLY A 176 -4.01 11.01 -13.24
C GLY A 176 -2.50 10.92 -13.08
N LEU A 177 -1.80 11.94 -13.56
CA LEU A 177 -0.35 12.04 -13.43
C LEU A 177 0.01 12.52 -12.02
N THR A 178 0.92 11.81 -11.35
CA THR A 178 1.45 12.27 -10.06
C THR A 178 2.37 13.46 -10.28
N ILE A 179 1.95 14.64 -9.79
CA ILE A 179 2.57 15.90 -10.14
C ILE A 179 3.96 16.05 -9.50
N ASN A 180 4.09 15.79 -8.19
CA ASN A 180 5.35 15.98 -7.47
C ASN A 180 5.57 14.92 -6.38
N ARG A 181 6.80 14.91 -5.81
CA ARG A 181 7.21 14.01 -4.74
C ARG A 181 6.34 14.11 -3.49
N LYS A 182 5.89 15.34 -3.13
CA LYS A 182 5.04 15.57 -1.96
C LYS A 182 3.70 14.85 -2.09
N ILE A 183 3.03 14.98 -3.25
CA ILE A 183 1.75 14.33 -3.51
C ILE A 183 1.91 12.80 -3.52
N LEU A 184 2.98 12.30 -4.16
CA LEU A 184 3.26 10.87 -4.17
C LEU A 184 3.43 10.32 -2.76
N PHE A 185 4.19 11.03 -1.91
CA PHE A 185 4.40 10.65 -0.51
C PHE A 185 3.10 10.69 0.30
N ASP A 186 2.37 11.81 0.23
CA ASP A 186 1.16 12.03 1.05
C ASP A 186 0.07 11.00 0.71
N VAL A 187 -0.08 10.63 -0.56
CA VAL A 187 -1.02 9.58 -0.96
C VAL A 187 -0.54 8.22 -0.48
N ALA A 188 0.75 7.91 -0.66
CA ALA A 188 1.29 6.60 -0.31
C ALA A 188 1.23 6.32 1.21
N VAL A 189 1.43 7.33 2.06
CA VAL A 189 1.40 7.15 3.52
C VAL A 189 -0.01 7.02 4.10
N ALA A 190 -1.01 7.60 3.44
CA ALA A 190 -2.36 7.74 4.00
C ALA A 190 -3.08 6.38 4.16
N GLY A 191 -2.93 5.47 3.21
CA GLY A 191 -3.52 4.14 3.26
C GLY A 191 -2.99 3.31 4.45
N PRO A 192 -1.68 3.03 4.50
CA PRO A 192 -1.08 2.25 5.58
C PRO A 192 -1.38 2.78 6.98
N LEU A 193 -1.33 4.11 7.18
CA LEU A 193 -1.66 4.70 8.48
C LEU A 193 -3.13 4.50 8.84
N ALA A 194 -4.05 4.69 7.91
CA ALA A 194 -5.48 4.50 8.15
C ALA A 194 -5.81 3.03 8.44
N GLY A 195 -5.27 2.10 7.64
CA GLY A 195 -5.44 0.66 7.82
C GLY A 195 -4.84 0.15 9.13
N ALA A 196 -3.64 0.64 9.52
CA ALA A 196 -2.99 0.27 10.77
C ALA A 196 -3.81 0.62 12.01
N VAL A 197 -4.47 1.79 12.03
CA VAL A 197 -5.36 2.18 13.13
C VAL A 197 -6.48 1.16 13.31
N VAL A 198 -7.12 0.74 12.23
CA VAL A 198 -8.18 -0.29 12.30
C VAL A 198 -7.61 -1.64 12.70
N ALA A 199 -6.45 -2.04 12.17
CA ALA A 199 -5.80 -3.30 12.54
C ALA A 199 -5.46 -3.37 14.04
N VAL A 200 -5.01 -2.23 14.63
CA VAL A 200 -4.77 -2.14 16.08
C VAL A 200 -6.07 -2.29 16.87
N ILE A 201 -7.18 -1.68 16.44
CA ILE A 201 -8.48 -1.86 17.10
C ILE A 201 -8.91 -3.34 17.04
N VAL A 202 -8.77 -3.96 15.86
CA VAL A 202 -9.15 -5.37 15.66
C VAL A 202 -8.29 -6.31 16.51
N VAL A 203 -6.97 -6.08 16.59
CA VAL A 203 -6.10 -6.96 17.41
C VAL A 203 -6.37 -6.80 18.90
N VAL A 204 -6.67 -5.60 19.38
CA VAL A 204 -7.03 -5.38 20.79
C VAL A 204 -8.32 -6.14 21.14
N ILE A 205 -9.35 -6.07 20.28
CA ILE A 205 -10.59 -6.86 20.45
C ILE A 205 -10.30 -8.35 20.37
N GLY A 206 -9.50 -8.78 19.38
CA GLY A 206 -9.11 -10.17 19.19
C GLY A 206 -8.35 -10.74 20.39
N ALA A 207 -7.36 -10.01 20.90
CA ALA A 207 -6.58 -10.40 22.06
C ALA A 207 -7.44 -10.46 23.36
N TRP A 208 -8.33 -9.48 23.54
CA TRP A 208 -9.26 -9.49 24.68
C TRP A 208 -10.16 -10.72 24.67
N THR A 209 -10.70 -11.10 23.52
CA THR A 209 -11.66 -12.21 23.35
C THR A 209 -11.00 -13.57 23.12
N ALA A 210 -9.67 -13.61 22.89
CA ALA A 210 -8.97 -14.85 22.60
C ALA A 210 -9.07 -15.85 23.75
N PRO A 211 -9.48 -17.10 23.50
CA PRO A 211 -9.39 -18.16 24.50
C PRO A 211 -7.95 -18.65 24.64
N VAL A 212 -7.65 -19.09 25.85
CA VAL A 212 -6.36 -19.71 26.20
C VAL A 212 -6.63 -21.09 26.71
N ILE A 213 -5.85 -22.08 26.33
CA ILE A 213 -5.87 -23.45 26.85
C ILE A 213 -4.55 -23.74 27.58
N ASP A 214 -4.59 -24.67 28.52
CA ASP A 214 -3.39 -25.13 29.22
C ASP A 214 -2.45 -25.89 28.26
N GLU A 215 -1.16 -25.95 28.61
CA GLU A 215 -0.14 -26.63 27.79
C GLU A 215 -0.40 -28.11 27.61
N GLU A 216 -0.89 -28.80 28.65
CA GLU A 216 -1.17 -30.23 28.59
C GLU A 216 -2.29 -30.52 27.57
N THR A 217 -3.37 -29.74 27.60
CA THR A 217 -4.43 -29.80 26.57
C THR A 217 -3.91 -29.51 25.18
N ALA A 218 -3.03 -28.51 25.03
CA ALA A 218 -2.46 -28.16 23.75
C ALA A 218 -1.58 -29.30 23.18
N GLU A 219 -0.76 -29.94 23.98
CA GLU A 219 0.05 -31.12 23.59
C GLU A 219 -0.82 -32.28 23.14
N ILE A 220 -1.90 -32.60 23.90
CA ILE A 220 -2.84 -33.66 23.54
C ILE A 220 -3.49 -33.34 22.17
N LEU A 221 -4.02 -32.15 21.99
CA LEU A 221 -4.66 -31.73 20.72
C LEU A 221 -3.65 -31.69 19.56
N GLY A 222 -2.41 -31.31 19.82
CA GLY A 222 -1.32 -31.37 18.87
C GLY A 222 -1.00 -32.80 18.43
N SER A 223 -0.91 -33.73 19.37
CA SER A 223 -0.67 -35.14 19.07
C SER A 223 -1.79 -35.80 18.26
N GLN A 224 -3.02 -35.30 18.40
CA GLN A 224 -4.20 -35.73 17.64
C GLN A 224 -4.29 -35.04 16.25
N GLY A 225 -3.41 -34.08 15.94
CA GLY A 225 -3.43 -33.31 14.69
C GLY A 225 -4.61 -32.31 14.62
N ILE A 226 -5.27 -32.01 15.74
CA ILE A 226 -6.37 -31.01 15.82
C ILE A 226 -5.80 -29.60 15.95
N LEU A 227 -4.73 -29.43 16.73
CA LEU A 227 -4.00 -28.19 16.90
C LEU A 227 -2.67 -28.26 16.16
N SER A 228 -2.35 -27.24 15.38
CA SER A 228 -1.05 -27.10 14.75
C SER A 228 -0.40 -25.79 15.19
N GLU A 229 0.92 -25.81 15.35
CA GLU A 229 1.68 -24.61 15.67
C GLU A 229 1.55 -23.54 14.59
N PHE A 230 1.45 -22.29 15.04
CA PHE A 230 1.41 -21.14 14.15
C PHE A 230 2.82 -20.82 13.63
N GLN A 231 3.10 -21.19 12.38
CA GLN A 231 4.44 -21.09 11.79
C GLN A 231 4.76 -19.75 11.09
N PHE A 232 3.76 -18.87 10.93
CA PHE A 232 3.93 -17.67 10.09
C PHE A 232 4.54 -16.46 10.80
N GLY A 233 4.88 -16.59 12.08
CA GLY A 233 5.41 -15.49 12.88
C GLY A 233 4.35 -14.49 13.34
N GLU A 234 4.62 -13.83 14.45
CA GLU A 234 3.74 -12.84 15.05
C GLU A 234 4.32 -11.43 14.90
N SER A 235 3.46 -10.43 14.81
CA SER A 235 3.91 -9.03 14.88
C SER A 235 4.06 -8.58 16.33
N ILE A 236 4.96 -7.62 16.58
CA ILE A 236 5.13 -7.01 17.90
C ILE A 236 3.80 -6.45 18.42
N LEU A 237 2.96 -5.89 17.53
CA LEU A 237 1.64 -5.36 17.91
C LEU A 237 0.69 -6.47 18.36
N MET A 238 0.73 -7.65 17.72
CA MET A 238 -0.11 -8.79 18.10
C MET A 238 0.37 -9.35 19.43
N TYR A 239 1.67 -9.63 19.58
CA TYR A 239 2.27 -10.09 20.82
C TYR A 239 1.98 -9.14 21.98
N GLY A 240 2.26 -7.84 21.82
CA GLY A 240 2.01 -6.84 22.85
C GLY A 240 0.53 -6.69 23.22
N SER A 241 -0.39 -6.93 22.28
CA SER A 241 -1.83 -6.93 22.57
C SER A 241 -2.25 -8.15 23.38
N LEU A 242 -1.68 -9.32 23.11
CA LEU A 242 -1.92 -10.53 23.89
C LEU A 242 -1.34 -10.38 25.31
N GLU A 243 -0.14 -9.84 25.43
CA GLU A 243 0.52 -9.58 26.72
C GLU A 243 -0.26 -8.58 27.57
N LEU A 244 -0.82 -7.52 26.95
CA LEU A 244 -1.67 -6.53 27.64
C LEU A 244 -2.84 -7.15 28.39
N PHE A 245 -3.38 -8.27 27.89
CA PHE A 245 -4.47 -9.02 28.53
C PHE A 245 -3.98 -10.26 29.31
N GLY A 246 -2.66 -10.40 29.51
CA GLY A 246 -2.06 -11.52 30.22
C GLY A 246 -2.28 -12.89 29.57
N LYS A 247 -2.50 -12.91 28.24
CA LYS A 247 -2.81 -14.16 27.52
C LYS A 247 -1.55 -14.98 27.24
N SER A 248 -0.42 -14.33 26.96
CA SER A 248 0.85 -14.98 26.62
C SER A 248 1.43 -15.79 27.78
N SER A 249 1.19 -15.36 29.03
CA SER A 249 1.68 -16.01 30.24
C SER A 249 0.70 -17.06 30.82
N SER A 250 -0.49 -17.18 30.25
CA SER A 250 -1.58 -18.01 30.81
C SER A 250 -1.70 -19.39 30.16
N GLY A 251 -0.93 -19.69 29.11
CA GLY A 251 -0.97 -20.92 28.33
C GLY A 251 -0.94 -20.67 26.83
N VAL A 252 -1.45 -21.58 26.03
CA VAL A 252 -1.47 -21.52 24.56
C VAL A 252 -2.68 -20.73 24.08
N VAL A 253 -2.44 -19.64 23.37
CA VAL A 253 -3.50 -18.78 22.79
C VAL A 253 -4.06 -19.43 21.53
N ILE A 254 -5.37 -19.55 21.45
CA ILE A 254 -6.05 -20.06 20.27
C ILE A 254 -6.26 -18.91 19.27
N LEU A 255 -5.76 -19.09 18.06
CA LEU A 255 -5.87 -18.12 16.98
C LEU A 255 -7.30 -18.06 16.43
N THR A 256 -8.11 -17.16 16.98
CA THR A 256 -9.49 -16.94 16.54
C THR A 256 -9.55 -16.26 15.16
N PRO A 257 -10.69 -16.30 14.45
CA PRO A 257 -10.86 -15.55 13.19
C PRO A 257 -10.54 -14.06 13.32
N ILE A 258 -10.86 -13.42 14.45
CA ILE A 258 -10.58 -11.98 14.66
C ILE A 258 -9.06 -11.73 14.78
N LEU A 259 -8.34 -12.57 15.54
CA LEU A 259 -6.87 -12.50 15.59
C LEU A 259 -6.25 -12.77 14.22
N TRP A 260 -6.82 -13.71 13.47
CA TRP A 260 -6.36 -13.97 12.10
C TRP A 260 -6.57 -12.78 11.18
N ALA A 261 -7.71 -12.07 11.28
CA ALA A 261 -7.95 -10.84 10.53
C ALA A 261 -6.90 -9.77 10.84
N SER A 262 -6.54 -9.58 12.10
CA SER A 262 -5.51 -8.63 12.50
C SER A 262 -4.13 -9.04 12.02
N TRP A 263 -3.80 -10.33 12.08
CA TRP A 263 -2.54 -10.86 11.56
C TRP A 263 -2.40 -10.61 10.06
N ILE A 264 -3.42 -10.92 9.26
CA ILE A 264 -3.44 -10.59 7.82
C ILE A 264 -3.31 -9.07 7.63
N GLY A 265 -4.01 -8.27 8.43
CA GLY A 265 -3.94 -6.81 8.38
C GLY A 265 -2.53 -6.27 8.62
N PHE A 266 -1.83 -6.78 9.64
CA PHE A 266 -0.44 -6.40 9.90
C PHE A 266 0.51 -6.90 8.82
N LEU A 267 0.33 -8.11 8.33
CA LEU A 267 1.13 -8.65 7.24
C LEU A 267 1.01 -7.77 5.97
N ILE A 268 -0.22 -7.44 5.58
CA ILE A 268 -0.45 -6.58 4.40
C ILE A 268 0.12 -5.18 4.64
N THR A 269 -0.03 -4.62 5.85
CA THR A 269 0.56 -3.33 6.20
C THR A 269 2.08 -3.38 6.12
N PHE A 270 2.72 -4.40 6.69
CA PHE A 270 4.16 -4.62 6.59
C PHE A 270 4.63 -4.71 5.14
N LEU A 271 3.99 -5.56 4.34
CA LEU A 271 4.33 -5.74 2.93
C LEU A 271 4.21 -4.43 2.15
N ASN A 272 3.13 -3.66 2.36
CA ASN A 272 2.92 -2.37 1.71
C ASN A 272 3.92 -1.30 2.16
N LEU A 273 4.43 -1.38 3.39
CA LEU A 273 5.43 -0.43 3.90
C LEU A 273 6.87 -0.77 3.51
N LEU A 274 7.13 -1.94 2.92
CA LEU A 274 8.47 -2.25 2.39
C LEU A 274 8.91 -1.21 1.36
N PRO A 275 10.16 -0.73 1.41
CA PRO A 275 10.69 0.25 0.46
C PRO A 275 10.97 -0.38 -0.92
N ALA A 276 10.01 -1.12 -1.45
CA ALA A 276 10.17 -1.97 -2.62
C ALA A 276 9.21 -1.60 -3.76
N TRP A 277 9.71 -1.63 -4.98
CA TRP A 277 8.96 -1.50 -6.23
C TRP A 277 7.95 -0.34 -6.18
N GLN A 278 6.68 -0.58 -6.47
CA GLN A 278 5.58 0.40 -6.44
C GLN A 278 4.62 0.16 -5.28
N LEU A 279 5.07 -0.54 -4.23
CA LEU A 279 4.36 -0.60 -2.96
C LEU A 279 4.31 0.80 -2.32
N ASP A 280 3.45 1.02 -1.35
CA ASP A 280 3.34 2.32 -0.70
C ASP A 280 4.67 2.78 -0.09
N GLY A 281 5.36 1.88 0.64
CA GLY A 281 6.71 2.10 1.13
C GLY A 281 7.72 2.37 0.01
N GLY A 282 7.56 1.70 -1.14
CA GLY A 282 8.35 1.94 -2.34
C GLY A 282 8.16 3.35 -2.89
N HIS A 283 6.92 3.83 -2.98
CA HIS A 283 6.62 5.21 -3.38
C HIS A 283 7.22 6.22 -2.40
N MET A 284 7.07 6.01 -1.10
CA MET A 284 7.66 6.87 -0.07
C MET A 284 9.20 6.86 -0.13
N ALA A 285 9.81 5.69 -0.18
CA ALA A 285 11.26 5.52 -0.29
C ALA A 285 11.81 6.21 -1.56
N ARG A 286 11.13 6.06 -2.70
CA ARG A 286 11.51 6.71 -3.96
C ARG A 286 11.57 8.24 -3.84
N THR A 287 10.61 8.83 -3.12
CA THR A 287 10.57 10.30 -2.93
C THR A 287 11.67 10.83 -2.01
N ILE A 288 12.12 10.02 -1.05
CA ILE A 288 13.12 10.42 -0.03
C ILE A 288 14.53 10.05 -0.46
N LEU A 289 14.73 8.79 -0.86
CA LEU A 289 16.04 8.24 -1.16
C LEU A 289 16.52 8.54 -2.59
N GLY A 290 15.59 8.88 -3.48
CA GLY A 290 15.87 9.02 -4.90
C GLY A 290 15.88 7.67 -5.64
N ARG A 291 16.17 7.73 -6.96
CA ARG A 291 16.01 6.57 -7.85
C ARG A 291 16.98 5.43 -7.54
N SER A 292 18.27 5.74 -7.40
CA SER A 292 19.31 4.72 -7.23
C SER A 292 19.20 4.02 -5.88
N ALA A 293 19.06 4.77 -4.78
CA ALA A 293 18.93 4.17 -3.45
C ALA A 293 17.62 3.39 -3.28
N HIS A 294 16.50 3.83 -3.89
CA HIS A 294 15.27 3.06 -3.92
C HIS A 294 15.43 1.69 -4.62
N GLN A 295 16.28 1.61 -5.66
CA GLN A 295 16.57 0.34 -6.32
C GLN A 295 17.26 -0.64 -5.36
N TYR A 296 18.28 -0.18 -4.62
CA TYR A 296 18.94 -1.00 -3.61
C TYR A 296 18.00 -1.38 -2.46
N ALA A 297 17.14 -0.46 -2.04
CA ALA A 297 16.11 -0.75 -1.03
C ALA A 297 15.11 -1.82 -1.48
N THR A 298 14.75 -1.85 -2.76
CA THR A 298 13.91 -2.92 -3.35
C THR A 298 14.59 -4.28 -3.24
N TYR A 299 15.87 -4.38 -3.60
CA TYR A 299 16.61 -5.65 -3.47
C TYR A 299 16.80 -6.06 -2.02
N ALA A 300 17.08 -5.12 -1.12
CA ALA A 300 17.16 -5.39 0.32
C ALA A 300 15.83 -5.93 0.86
N SER A 301 14.70 -5.36 0.43
CA SER A 301 13.36 -5.85 0.81
C SER A 301 13.10 -7.28 0.32
N ILE A 302 13.55 -7.64 -0.88
CA ILE A 302 13.44 -9.01 -1.39
C ILE A 302 14.23 -9.96 -0.49
N VAL A 303 15.46 -9.59 -0.11
CA VAL A 303 16.29 -10.41 0.81
C VAL A 303 15.59 -10.58 2.16
N VAL A 304 15.04 -9.50 2.74
CA VAL A 304 14.29 -9.57 3.99
C VAL A 304 13.10 -10.53 3.89
N LEU A 305 12.32 -10.46 2.81
CA LEU A 305 11.20 -11.36 2.59
C LEU A 305 11.62 -12.83 2.48
N VAL A 306 12.74 -13.12 1.81
CA VAL A 306 13.29 -14.47 1.74
C VAL A 306 13.70 -14.97 3.13
N LEU A 307 14.37 -14.13 3.93
CA LEU A 307 14.78 -14.46 5.30
C LEU A 307 13.58 -14.70 6.23
N LEU A 308 12.49 -13.97 6.01
CA LEU A 308 11.24 -14.16 6.75
C LEU A 308 10.36 -15.29 6.18
N ASN A 309 10.85 -16.05 5.20
CA ASN A 309 10.17 -17.18 4.55
C ASN A 309 8.95 -16.78 3.67
N TYR A 310 8.84 -15.52 3.24
CA TYR A 310 7.79 -15.03 2.32
C TYR A 310 8.22 -15.09 0.84
N TRP A 311 8.60 -16.26 0.37
CA TRP A 311 9.18 -16.53 -0.97
C TRP A 311 8.28 -16.07 -2.12
N ILE A 312 6.96 -16.33 -2.00
CA ILE A 312 6.00 -15.99 -3.05
C ILE A 312 5.97 -14.47 -3.25
N MET A 313 5.96 -13.70 -2.14
CA MET A 313 5.97 -12.24 -2.23
C MET A 313 7.32 -11.72 -2.72
N ALA A 314 8.43 -12.30 -2.27
CA ALA A 314 9.76 -11.95 -2.76
C ALA A 314 9.88 -12.16 -4.28
N MET A 315 9.40 -13.30 -4.78
CA MET A 315 9.36 -13.62 -6.21
C MET A 315 8.43 -12.68 -6.98
N LEU A 316 7.27 -12.36 -6.43
CA LEU A 316 6.32 -11.42 -7.04
C LEU A 316 6.96 -10.03 -7.22
N ILE A 317 7.57 -9.48 -6.16
CA ILE A 317 8.25 -8.19 -6.21
C ILE A 317 9.41 -8.24 -7.21
N LEU A 318 10.19 -9.31 -7.23
CA LEU A 318 11.29 -9.49 -8.18
C LEU A 318 10.80 -9.42 -9.62
N VAL A 319 9.75 -10.16 -9.96
CA VAL A 319 9.16 -10.21 -11.32
C VAL A 319 8.57 -8.85 -11.71
N LEU A 320 7.81 -8.22 -10.81
CA LEU A 320 7.16 -6.95 -11.08
C LEU A 320 8.16 -5.78 -11.18
N SER A 321 9.23 -5.81 -10.39
CA SER A 321 10.27 -4.78 -10.41
C SER A 321 11.19 -4.86 -11.63
N TRP A 322 11.22 -5.98 -12.35
CA TRP A 322 12.09 -6.19 -13.52
C TRP A 322 11.86 -5.18 -14.62
N ARG A 323 10.63 -4.79 -14.88
CA ARG A 323 10.27 -3.87 -15.99
C ARG A 323 10.17 -2.41 -15.56
N ASN A 324 9.64 -2.14 -14.37
CA ASN A 324 9.37 -0.77 -13.89
C ASN A 324 9.64 -0.66 -12.38
N LEU A 325 10.78 -0.13 -12.00
CA LEU A 325 11.19 -0.06 -10.60
C LEU A 325 10.39 0.95 -9.76
N ALA A 326 9.95 2.05 -10.33
CA ALA A 326 9.27 3.09 -9.56
C ALA A 326 8.39 4.00 -10.42
N ALA A 327 7.31 4.49 -9.83
CA ALA A 327 6.57 5.62 -10.39
C ALA A 327 7.43 6.90 -10.31
N THR A 328 7.54 7.62 -11.43
CA THR A 328 8.25 8.89 -11.49
C THR A 328 7.24 10.03 -11.49
N PRO A 329 7.25 10.94 -10.49
CA PRO A 329 6.44 12.14 -10.54
C PRO A 329 6.88 13.06 -11.68
N LEU A 330 6.01 13.96 -12.09
CA LEU A 330 6.31 14.95 -13.16
C LEU A 330 7.40 15.93 -12.71
N ASP A 331 7.37 16.31 -11.43
CA ASP A 331 8.42 17.05 -10.76
C ASP A 331 9.19 16.11 -9.83
N ASP A 332 10.34 15.66 -10.29
CA ASP A 332 11.28 14.83 -9.53
C ASP A 332 12.50 15.63 -9.03
N VAL A 333 12.50 16.97 -9.24
CA VAL A 333 13.59 17.88 -8.89
C VAL A 333 13.34 18.59 -7.57
N SER A 334 12.12 19.10 -7.37
CA SER A 334 11.78 19.87 -6.18
C SER A 334 11.99 19.05 -4.89
N PRO A 335 12.60 19.65 -3.84
CA PRO A 335 12.92 18.94 -2.61
C PRO A 335 11.66 18.55 -1.85
N LEU A 336 11.71 17.39 -1.18
CA LEU A 336 10.65 16.99 -0.27
C LEU A 336 10.76 17.76 1.06
N PRO A 337 9.67 18.33 1.60
CA PRO A 337 9.68 19.02 2.90
C PRO A 337 10.19 18.14 4.04
N SER A 338 10.97 18.72 4.97
CA SER A 338 11.64 17.98 6.06
C SER A 338 10.67 17.23 6.98
N ASN A 339 9.45 17.73 7.19
CA ASN A 339 8.45 17.05 8.00
C ASN A 339 8.05 15.68 7.43
N ARG A 340 8.10 15.46 6.10
CA ARG A 340 7.83 14.16 5.48
C ARG A 340 8.94 13.16 5.76
N LYS A 341 10.17 13.61 5.92
CA LYS A 341 11.28 12.73 6.32
C LYS A 341 11.07 12.19 7.73
N MET A 342 10.55 13.02 8.66
CA MET A 342 10.20 12.56 10.01
C MET A 342 9.03 11.57 10.01
N VAL A 343 7.99 11.84 9.19
CA VAL A 343 6.87 10.90 9.02
C VAL A 343 7.38 9.55 8.50
N TYR A 344 8.32 9.55 7.56
CA TYR A 344 8.89 8.31 7.03
C TYR A 344 9.63 7.48 8.09
N LEU A 345 10.32 8.11 9.04
CA LEU A 345 10.90 7.39 10.17
C LEU A 345 9.83 6.70 11.01
N GLY A 346 8.70 7.35 11.24
CA GLY A 346 7.54 6.74 11.90
C GLY A 346 6.96 5.57 11.11
N VAL A 347 6.92 5.70 9.78
CA VAL A 347 6.47 4.63 8.85
C VAL A 347 7.41 3.42 8.91
N VAL A 348 8.73 3.64 8.95
CA VAL A 348 9.70 2.54 9.13
C VAL A 348 9.50 1.86 10.48
N GLY A 349 9.27 2.62 11.55
CA GLY A 349 8.91 2.06 12.86
C GLY A 349 7.62 1.24 12.80
N LEU A 350 6.58 1.73 12.12
CA LEU A 350 5.33 1.00 11.90
C LEU A 350 5.56 -0.31 11.12
N ALA A 351 6.39 -0.28 10.09
CA ALA A 351 6.74 -1.48 9.33
C ALA A 351 7.40 -2.54 10.22
N ILE A 352 8.32 -2.12 11.12
CA ILE A 352 9.01 -3.02 12.04
C ILE A 352 8.02 -3.67 13.02
N VAL A 353 7.12 -2.89 13.63
CA VAL A 353 6.17 -3.44 14.62
C VAL A 353 5.05 -4.27 14.00
N CYS A 354 4.78 -4.10 12.71
CA CYS A 354 3.86 -4.93 11.93
C CYS A 354 4.54 -6.16 11.31
N ALA A 355 5.88 -6.22 11.30
CA ALA A 355 6.61 -7.33 10.66
C ALA A 355 6.29 -8.66 11.35
N PRO A 356 6.08 -9.74 10.57
CA PRO A 356 5.90 -11.08 11.12
C PRO A 356 7.25 -11.62 11.58
N ILE A 357 7.47 -11.62 12.88
CA ILE A 357 8.71 -12.10 13.50
C ILE A 357 8.58 -13.61 13.69
N PRO A 358 9.53 -14.41 13.19
CA PRO A 358 9.51 -15.87 13.37
C PRO A 358 9.38 -16.28 14.83
N ALA A 359 8.68 -17.39 15.07
CA ALA A 359 8.50 -17.96 16.40
C ALA A 359 9.86 -18.20 17.09
N GLY A 360 9.92 -17.93 18.42
CA GLY A 360 11.12 -18.09 19.23
C GLY A 360 12.08 -16.90 19.25
N ILE A 361 11.78 -15.81 18.53
CA ILE A 361 12.52 -14.53 18.64
C ILE A 361 11.81 -13.59 19.63
N LEU A 362 10.50 -13.58 19.66
CA LEU A 362 9.73 -12.91 20.71
C LEU A 362 9.77 -13.77 21.98
N PRO A 363 9.90 -13.13 23.17
CA PRO A 363 10.01 -13.82 24.44
C PRO A 363 8.78 -14.65 24.80
#